data_96dc720f00f0dd1ed2ef5dd082737781
#
_entry.id   96dc720f00f0dd1ed2ef5dd082737781
#
_cell.length_a   1.000
_cell.length_b   1.000
_cell.length_c   1.000
_cell.angle_alpha   90.00
_cell.angle_beta   90.00
_cell.angle_gamma   90.00
#
_symmetry.space_group_name_H-M   'P 1'
#
loop_
_entity.id
_entity.type
_entity.pdbx_description
1 polymer ?
#
loop_
_entity_poly.entity_id
_entity_poly.type
_entity_poly.pdbx_seq_one_letter_code
_entity_poly.pdbx_strand_id
1 'polypeptide(L)'
;MGRDTEERTLLLLVLSLVLNIYVVPVVSELNELWEDGIEVCHSGSPRIPERFFAALLLVACDVPAARKLCGFLGHGARRGCSKCKKEFIPGEHFGTKMNFGGFENCMPRTNIEHCCEAQEILAEDTYQGRENKQSKYGTRYTELMKLEYFDCIGFTIIDPMHNLFLGTAKHMMKNVWLANKILKQNDLKSIQEVIDNMKVPSNMGRIPNNIASNFASFTSDQWKLWTVVYLEFALKKYLPSKDYKLWLLFVNAVFRLKRATEVLELTYLGKYFACVNAN
;
A
#
# COMPACT_ATOMS: atom_id res chain seq x y z
N MET A 1 -3.73 -28.53 -16.19
CA MET A 1 -2.99 -27.61 -15.28
C MET A 1 -2.18 -26.53 -16.02
N GLY A 2 -1.82 -26.68 -17.30
CA GLY A 2 -1.02 -25.69 -18.05
C GLY A 2 -1.79 -24.48 -18.61
N ARG A 3 -3.03 -24.64 -19.06
CA ARG A 3 -3.81 -23.55 -19.70
C ARG A 3 -4.17 -22.42 -18.76
N ASP A 4 -4.50 -22.72 -17.51
CA ASP A 4 -4.93 -21.72 -16.52
C ASP A 4 -3.78 -20.76 -16.09
N THR A 5 -2.55 -21.21 -16.18
CA THR A 5 -1.36 -20.39 -15.90
C THR A 5 -1.00 -19.49 -17.09
N GLU A 6 -1.11 -19.98 -18.31
CA GLU A 6 -0.85 -19.18 -19.52
C GLU A 6 -1.90 -18.08 -19.72
N GLU A 7 -3.19 -18.39 -19.53
CA GLU A 7 -4.25 -17.37 -19.61
C GLU A 7 -4.12 -16.29 -18.52
N ARG A 8 -3.75 -16.66 -17.30
CA ARG A 8 -3.50 -15.69 -16.21
C ARG A 8 -2.28 -14.82 -16.49
N THR A 9 -1.22 -15.40 -17.05
CA THR A 9 0.00 -14.67 -17.43
C THR A 9 -0.29 -13.70 -18.56
N LEU A 10 -1.04 -14.10 -19.58
CA LEU A 10 -1.45 -13.24 -20.69
C LEU A 10 -2.34 -12.10 -20.21
N LEU A 11 -3.30 -12.37 -19.35
CA LEU A 11 -4.19 -11.35 -18.75
C LEU A 11 -3.42 -10.32 -17.92
N LEU A 12 -2.42 -10.76 -17.15
CA LEU A 12 -1.56 -9.88 -16.36
C LEU A 12 -0.65 -9.01 -17.23
N LEU A 13 -0.16 -9.54 -18.35
CA LEU A 13 0.63 -8.81 -19.34
C LEU A 13 -0.23 -7.77 -20.07
N VAL A 14 -1.42 -8.14 -20.52
CA VAL A 14 -2.37 -7.21 -21.14
C VAL A 14 -2.74 -6.10 -20.18
N LEU A 15 -3.03 -6.39 -18.91
CA LEU A 15 -3.33 -5.38 -17.89
C LEU A 15 -2.14 -4.47 -17.57
N SER A 16 -0.90 -4.96 -17.67
CA SER A 16 0.29 -4.14 -17.48
C SER A 16 0.54 -3.21 -18.66
N LEU A 17 0.39 -3.70 -19.90
CA LEU A 17 0.47 -2.91 -21.12
C LEU A 17 -0.65 -1.86 -21.18
N VAL A 18 -1.88 -2.24 -20.87
CA VAL A 18 -3.03 -1.33 -20.83
C VAL A 18 -2.80 -0.23 -19.80
N LEU A 19 -2.26 -0.54 -18.62
CA LEU A 19 -1.99 0.48 -17.61
C LEU A 19 -0.96 1.50 -18.10
N ASN A 20 0.14 1.05 -18.73
CA ASN A 20 1.14 1.96 -19.29
C ASN A 20 0.57 2.86 -20.39
N ILE A 21 -0.34 2.35 -21.23
CA ILE A 21 -1.01 3.18 -22.26
C ILE A 21 -1.77 4.36 -21.61
N TYR A 22 -2.43 4.15 -20.49
CA TYR A 22 -3.13 5.23 -19.77
C TYR A 22 -2.18 6.15 -19.01
N VAL A 23 -1.02 5.67 -18.61
CA VAL A 23 -0.02 6.45 -17.86
C VAL A 23 0.81 7.35 -18.78
N VAL A 24 1.04 6.96 -20.05
CA VAL A 24 1.80 7.75 -21.03
C VAL A 24 1.35 9.19 -21.13
N PRO A 25 0.06 9.51 -21.42
CA PRO A 25 -0.38 10.91 -21.52
C PRO A 25 -0.21 11.67 -20.21
N VAL A 26 -0.46 11.02 -19.07
CA VAL A 26 -0.29 11.62 -17.74
C VAL A 26 1.18 11.98 -17.49
N VAL A 27 2.11 11.09 -17.85
CA VAL A 27 3.55 11.35 -17.71
C VAL A 27 3.99 12.50 -18.64
N SER A 28 3.46 12.57 -19.87
CA SER A 28 3.75 13.67 -20.78
C SER A 28 3.30 15.00 -20.21
N GLU A 29 2.06 15.09 -19.71
CA GLU A 29 1.52 16.30 -19.07
C GLU A 29 2.28 16.66 -17.79
N LEU A 30 2.68 15.68 -16.99
CA LEU A 30 3.47 15.92 -15.77
C LEU A 30 4.89 16.45 -16.10
N ASN A 31 5.52 15.99 -17.17
CA ASN A 31 6.79 16.55 -17.61
C ASN A 31 6.63 17.99 -18.09
N GLU A 32 5.60 18.29 -18.90
CA GLU A 32 5.30 19.66 -19.34
C GLU A 32 5.03 20.57 -18.12
N LEU A 33 4.25 20.12 -17.16
CA LEU A 33 3.97 20.85 -15.92
C LEU A 33 5.22 21.04 -15.03
N TRP A 34 6.16 20.12 -15.08
CA TRP A 34 7.41 20.22 -14.33
C TRP A 34 8.43 21.15 -15.00
N GLU A 35 8.59 21.06 -16.33
CA GLU A 35 9.60 21.78 -17.08
C GLU A 35 9.13 23.19 -17.48
N ASP A 36 7.94 23.29 -18.07
CA ASP A 36 7.41 24.52 -18.66
C ASP A 36 6.36 25.21 -17.79
N GLY A 37 5.62 24.44 -16.99
CA GLY A 37 4.47 24.92 -16.23
C GLY A 37 3.30 25.33 -17.12
N ILE A 38 2.22 25.80 -16.51
CA ILE A 38 1.04 26.34 -17.18
C ILE A 38 0.83 27.80 -16.82
N GLU A 39 0.43 28.61 -17.79
CA GLU A 39 0.05 29.99 -17.57
C GLU A 39 -1.46 30.10 -17.30
N VAL A 40 -1.81 30.70 -16.17
CA VAL A 40 -3.20 30.91 -15.76
C VAL A 40 -3.50 32.40 -15.69
N CYS A 41 -4.52 32.84 -16.44
CA CYS A 41 -5.04 34.17 -16.36
C CYS A 41 -6.29 34.23 -15.49
N HIS A 42 -6.27 34.99 -14.42
CA HIS A 42 -7.44 35.21 -13.59
C HIS A 42 -8.45 36.16 -14.24
N SER A 43 -9.72 35.75 -14.34
CA SER A 43 -10.81 36.60 -14.81
C SER A 43 -11.08 37.71 -13.80
N GLY A 44 -10.75 38.97 -14.14
CA GLY A 44 -11.07 40.14 -13.32
C GLY A 44 -9.88 40.94 -12.78
N SER A 45 -8.64 40.52 -13.03
CA SER A 45 -7.42 41.27 -12.70
C SER A 45 -6.72 41.76 -13.96
N PRO A 46 -5.92 42.86 -13.94
CA PRO A 46 -5.10 43.21 -15.09
C PRO A 46 -4.25 41.99 -15.46
N ARG A 47 -4.38 41.56 -16.69
CA ARG A 47 -3.98 40.26 -17.25
C ARG A 47 -2.47 40.03 -17.26
N ILE A 48 -1.90 39.81 -16.08
CA ILE A 48 -0.56 39.28 -15.97
C ILE A 48 -0.76 37.75 -15.74
N PRO A 49 -0.37 36.92 -16.69
CA PRO A 49 -0.46 35.49 -16.52
C PRO A 49 0.50 35.04 -15.39
N GLU A 50 0.00 34.22 -14.50
CA GLU A 50 0.83 33.55 -13.47
C GLU A 50 1.20 32.16 -13.97
N ARG A 51 2.48 31.78 -13.82
CA ARG A 51 2.97 30.45 -14.22
C ARG A 51 2.99 29.50 -13.04
N PHE A 52 2.31 28.36 -13.20
CA PHE A 52 2.22 27.31 -12.19
C PHE A 52 2.95 26.07 -12.64
N PHE A 53 3.72 25.46 -11.73
CA PHE A 53 4.40 24.20 -11.92
C PHE A 53 3.76 23.12 -11.02
N ALA A 54 3.79 21.87 -11.48
CA ALA A 54 3.29 20.76 -10.70
C ALA A 54 4.18 19.52 -10.83
N ALA A 55 4.20 18.70 -9.78
CA ALA A 55 4.94 17.44 -9.75
C ALA A 55 4.12 16.35 -9.06
N LEU A 56 4.30 15.11 -9.52
CA LEU A 56 3.79 13.93 -8.82
C LEU A 56 4.66 13.65 -7.59
N LEU A 57 4.12 13.85 -6.39
CA LEU A 57 4.89 13.65 -5.14
C LEU A 57 4.86 12.22 -4.65
N LEU A 58 3.77 11.48 -4.86
CA LEU A 58 3.64 10.11 -4.36
C LEU A 58 2.54 9.32 -5.10
N VAL A 59 2.66 8.01 -5.08
CA VAL A 59 1.64 7.08 -5.56
C VAL A 59 0.98 6.40 -4.34
N ALA A 60 -0.31 6.72 -4.14
CA ALA A 60 -1.15 6.21 -3.07
C ALA A 60 -2.34 5.46 -3.67
N CYS A 61 -2.27 4.15 -3.70
CA CYS A 61 -3.35 3.27 -4.15
C CYS A 61 -3.22 1.90 -3.48
N ASP A 62 -4.11 0.96 -3.81
CA ASP A 62 -3.99 -0.39 -3.29
C ASP A 62 -2.64 -1.03 -3.69
N VAL A 63 -2.20 -2.01 -2.91
CA VAL A 63 -0.87 -2.62 -3.07
C VAL A 63 -0.65 -3.20 -4.48
N PRO A 64 -1.61 -3.91 -5.13
CA PRO A 64 -1.47 -4.38 -6.49
C PRO A 64 -1.33 -3.26 -7.52
N ALA A 65 -2.10 -2.18 -7.41
CA ALA A 65 -2.03 -1.04 -8.33
C ALA A 65 -0.73 -0.27 -8.15
N ALA A 66 -0.33 0.06 -6.91
CA ALA A 66 0.93 0.72 -6.61
C ALA A 66 2.13 -0.03 -7.20
N ARG A 67 2.14 -1.36 -7.06
CA ARG A 67 3.20 -2.21 -7.63
C ARG A 67 3.25 -2.15 -9.14
N LYS A 68 2.09 -2.19 -9.80
CA LYS A 68 2.02 -2.09 -11.26
C LYS A 68 2.48 -0.73 -11.77
N LEU A 69 2.00 0.35 -11.12
CA LEU A 69 2.33 1.72 -11.49
C LEU A 69 3.82 2.02 -11.31
N CYS A 70 4.42 1.59 -10.22
CA CYS A 70 5.81 1.91 -9.89
C CYS A 70 6.82 0.84 -10.32
N GLY A 71 6.42 -0.11 -11.17
CA GLY A 71 7.33 -1.04 -11.81
C GLY A 71 7.79 -2.21 -10.92
N PHE A 72 6.95 -2.72 -10.02
CA PHE A 72 7.27 -3.89 -9.20
C PHE A 72 6.49 -5.13 -9.66
N LEU A 73 7.07 -6.30 -9.46
CA LEU A 73 6.35 -7.57 -9.58
C LEU A 73 5.38 -7.77 -8.41
N GLY A 74 4.42 -8.68 -8.57
CA GLY A 74 3.46 -9.04 -7.54
C GLY A 74 4.13 -9.55 -6.24
N HIS A 75 3.38 -9.54 -5.14
CA HIS A 75 3.86 -9.97 -3.83
C HIS A 75 4.31 -11.45 -3.78
N GLY A 76 3.81 -12.28 -4.68
CA GLY A 76 4.23 -13.70 -4.81
C GLY A 76 5.52 -13.91 -5.60
N ALA A 77 6.16 -12.86 -6.11
CA ALA A 77 7.44 -12.98 -6.78
C ALA A 77 8.58 -13.26 -5.79
N ARG A 78 9.63 -13.93 -6.25
CA ARG A 78 10.81 -14.24 -5.42
C ARG A 78 11.39 -12.98 -4.77
N ARG A 79 11.50 -11.86 -5.49
CA ARG A 79 11.86 -10.53 -4.98
C ARG A 79 10.63 -9.62 -4.93
N GLY A 80 9.62 -10.07 -4.18
CA GLY A 80 8.32 -9.41 -4.12
C GLY A 80 8.24 -8.18 -3.22
N CYS A 81 9.27 -7.78 -2.47
CA CYS A 81 9.25 -6.55 -1.68
C CYS A 81 9.54 -5.33 -2.55
N SER A 82 8.74 -4.26 -2.43
CA SER A 82 8.97 -2.97 -3.12
C SER A 82 10.02 -2.09 -2.42
N LYS A 83 10.41 -2.41 -1.18
CA LYS A 83 11.33 -1.60 -0.38
C LYS A 83 12.71 -2.23 -0.19
N CYS A 84 12.83 -3.55 -0.31
CA CYS A 84 14.11 -4.23 -0.13
C CYS A 84 14.31 -5.37 -1.14
N LYS A 85 15.55 -5.84 -1.25
CA LYS A 85 15.98 -6.90 -2.18
C LYS A 85 15.83 -8.32 -1.59
N LYS A 86 15.03 -8.48 -0.53
CA LYS A 86 14.81 -9.80 0.06
C LYS A 86 14.25 -10.78 -0.95
N GLU A 87 14.84 -11.95 -0.99
CA GLU A 87 14.30 -13.09 -1.72
C GLU A 87 13.39 -13.92 -0.81
N PHE A 88 12.18 -14.16 -1.28
CA PHE A 88 11.23 -15.07 -0.66
C PHE A 88 11.34 -16.42 -1.36
N ILE A 89 11.55 -17.46 -0.59
CA ILE A 89 11.64 -18.84 -1.06
C ILE A 89 10.49 -19.64 -0.47
N PRO A 90 10.02 -20.70 -1.14
CA PRO A 90 9.08 -21.63 -0.52
C PRO A 90 9.68 -22.20 0.77
N GLY A 91 8.92 -22.16 1.85
CA GLY A 91 9.37 -22.68 3.14
C GLY A 91 9.12 -24.18 3.25
N GLU A 92 10.05 -24.93 3.83
CA GLU A 92 9.90 -26.38 4.06
C GLU A 92 8.61 -26.75 4.79
N HIS A 93 8.15 -25.88 5.71
CA HIS A 93 6.92 -26.09 6.48
C HIS A 93 5.66 -25.46 5.84
N PHE A 94 5.80 -24.77 4.72
CA PHE A 94 4.70 -24.03 4.06
C PHE A 94 4.28 -24.62 2.71
N GLY A 95 4.86 -25.75 2.29
CA GLY A 95 4.63 -26.37 0.99
C GLY A 95 5.03 -25.43 -0.15
N THR A 96 4.09 -25.11 -1.05
CA THR A 96 4.33 -24.18 -2.17
C THR A 96 4.22 -22.69 -1.79
N LYS A 97 3.87 -22.38 -0.53
CA LYS A 97 3.70 -20.99 -0.09
C LYS A 97 5.04 -20.35 0.21
N MET A 98 5.19 -19.09 -0.19
CA MET A 98 6.39 -18.31 0.11
C MET A 98 6.53 -18.05 1.61
N ASN A 99 7.76 -18.17 2.11
CA ASN A 99 8.10 -17.74 3.45
C ASN A 99 8.41 -16.23 3.43
N PHE A 100 7.54 -15.44 4.03
CA PHE A 100 7.68 -13.98 4.13
C PHE A 100 8.39 -13.52 5.42
N GLY A 101 8.99 -14.42 6.20
CA GLY A 101 9.76 -14.08 7.40
C GLY A 101 11.20 -13.64 7.12
N GLY A 102 11.94 -13.26 8.18
CA GLY A 102 13.38 -12.98 8.11
C GLY A 102 13.73 -11.68 7.39
N PHE A 103 13.26 -10.54 7.89
CA PHE A 103 13.57 -9.21 7.34
C PHE A 103 14.81 -8.55 7.97
N GLU A 104 15.50 -9.23 8.85
CA GLU A 104 16.72 -8.76 9.47
C GLU A 104 17.80 -8.57 8.40
N ASN A 105 18.45 -7.41 8.41
CA ASN A 105 19.56 -7.06 7.51
C ASN A 105 19.22 -7.11 5.99
N CYS A 106 17.98 -6.81 5.63
CA CYS A 106 17.61 -6.74 4.23
C CYS A 106 18.21 -5.50 3.55
N MET A 107 18.91 -5.70 2.44
CA MET A 107 19.40 -4.62 1.58
C MET A 107 18.22 -3.81 1.04
N PRO A 108 18.17 -2.48 1.23
CA PRO A 108 17.13 -1.65 0.64
C PRO A 108 17.23 -1.62 -0.89
N ARG A 109 16.11 -1.39 -1.57
CA ARG A 109 16.12 -1.01 -2.99
C ARG A 109 16.45 0.47 -3.10
N THR A 110 17.14 0.84 -4.16
CA THR A 110 17.38 2.24 -4.53
C THR A 110 16.66 2.55 -5.85
N ASN A 111 16.25 3.80 -6.07
CA ASN A 111 15.60 4.21 -7.31
C ASN A 111 16.53 4.05 -8.52
N ILE A 112 17.80 4.40 -8.36
CA ILE A 112 18.81 4.28 -9.42
C ILE A 112 18.90 2.83 -9.92
N GLU A 113 19.08 1.87 -9.00
CA GLU A 113 19.15 0.45 -9.36
C GLU A 113 17.86 -0.04 -10.00
N HIS A 114 16.70 0.38 -9.46
CA HIS A 114 15.40 0.00 -9.99
C HIS A 114 15.19 0.48 -11.43
N CYS A 115 15.58 1.71 -11.73
CA CYS A 115 15.56 2.26 -13.09
C CYS A 115 16.55 1.55 -14.01
N CYS A 116 17.76 1.27 -13.57
CA CYS A 116 18.74 0.50 -14.35
C CYS A 116 18.25 -0.91 -14.67
N GLU A 117 17.73 -1.63 -13.67
CA GLU A 117 17.12 -2.96 -13.86
C GLU A 117 15.97 -2.93 -14.88
N ALA A 118 15.12 -1.89 -14.82
CA ALA A 118 14.00 -1.71 -15.75
C ALA A 118 14.48 -1.44 -17.19
N GLN A 119 15.53 -0.64 -17.37
CA GLN A 119 16.14 -0.39 -18.68
C GLN A 119 16.79 -1.66 -19.26
N GLU A 120 17.48 -2.45 -18.45
CA GLU A 120 18.01 -3.76 -18.88
C GLU A 120 16.91 -4.73 -19.32
N ILE A 121 15.74 -4.68 -18.67
CA ILE A 121 14.57 -5.49 -19.06
C ILE A 121 14.00 -4.98 -20.38
N LEU A 122 13.89 -3.67 -20.55
CA LEU A 122 13.35 -3.06 -21.76
C LEU A 122 14.23 -3.35 -22.99
N ALA A 123 15.55 -3.33 -22.82
CA ALA A 123 16.54 -3.59 -23.86
C ALA A 123 16.67 -5.08 -24.25
N GLU A 124 16.01 -5.98 -23.52
CA GLU A 124 16.05 -7.41 -23.84
C GLU A 124 15.11 -7.73 -25.03
N ASP A 125 15.65 -8.36 -26.04
CA ASP A 125 14.92 -8.63 -27.30
C ASP A 125 13.88 -9.75 -27.17
N THR A 126 14.18 -10.77 -26.35
CA THR A 126 13.34 -11.95 -26.24
C THR A 126 12.32 -11.83 -25.10
N TYR A 127 11.12 -12.32 -25.34
CA TYR A 127 10.09 -12.38 -24.30
C TYR A 127 10.56 -13.18 -23.07
N GLN A 128 11.14 -14.36 -23.28
CA GLN A 128 11.62 -15.20 -22.18
C GLN A 128 12.78 -14.54 -21.41
N GLY A 129 13.67 -13.82 -22.11
CA GLY A 129 14.75 -13.05 -21.48
C GLY A 129 14.20 -11.94 -20.59
N ARG A 130 13.18 -11.21 -21.04
CA ARG A 130 12.47 -10.18 -20.24
C ARG A 130 11.84 -10.78 -18.98
N GLU A 131 11.10 -11.89 -19.11
CA GLU A 131 10.49 -12.59 -17.97
C GLU A 131 11.54 -13.06 -16.96
N ASN A 132 12.65 -13.63 -17.43
CA ASN A 132 13.74 -14.07 -16.55
C ASN A 132 14.38 -12.90 -15.79
N LYS A 133 14.66 -11.78 -16.46
CA LYS A 133 15.20 -10.57 -15.83
C LYS A 133 14.19 -9.96 -14.83
N GLN A 134 12.91 -9.87 -15.20
CA GLN A 134 11.87 -9.41 -14.28
C GLN A 134 11.80 -10.27 -13.02
N SER A 135 11.81 -11.60 -13.18
CA SER A 135 11.80 -12.52 -12.04
C SER A 135 13.04 -12.40 -11.17
N LYS A 136 14.21 -12.23 -11.79
CA LYS A 136 15.51 -12.03 -11.10
C LYS A 136 15.52 -10.78 -10.25
N TYR A 137 15.06 -9.65 -10.80
CA TYR A 137 15.13 -8.35 -10.14
C TYR A 137 13.89 -8.04 -9.30
N GLY A 138 12.74 -8.63 -9.61
CA GLY A 138 11.45 -8.25 -9.03
C GLY A 138 10.93 -6.92 -9.56
N THR A 139 11.47 -6.49 -10.70
CA THR A 139 11.28 -5.19 -11.35
C THR A 139 10.63 -5.36 -12.72
N ARG A 140 9.91 -4.37 -13.17
CA ARG A 140 9.42 -4.20 -14.55
C ARG A 140 9.51 -2.73 -14.94
N TYR A 141 9.53 -2.45 -16.22
CA TYR A 141 9.48 -1.08 -16.71
C TYR A 141 8.12 -0.44 -16.47
N THR A 142 8.14 0.86 -16.15
CA THR A 142 6.95 1.73 -16.08
C THR A 142 7.26 3.10 -16.67
N GLU A 143 6.25 3.74 -17.26
CA GLU A 143 6.37 5.09 -17.82
C GLU A 143 6.70 6.16 -16.76
N LEU A 144 6.34 5.95 -15.49
CA LEU A 144 6.70 6.87 -14.40
C LEU A 144 8.21 7.07 -14.24
N MET A 145 9.04 6.13 -14.72
CA MET A 145 10.51 6.26 -14.71
C MET A 145 11.03 7.33 -15.66
N LYS A 146 10.18 7.89 -16.54
CA LYS A 146 10.52 9.03 -17.40
C LYS A 146 10.42 10.37 -16.67
N LEU A 147 9.81 10.39 -15.49
CA LEU A 147 9.80 11.56 -14.62
C LEU A 147 11.13 11.59 -13.83
N GLU A 148 12.08 12.42 -14.23
CA GLU A 148 13.43 12.44 -13.67
C GLU A 148 13.44 12.71 -12.15
N TYR A 149 12.47 13.48 -11.67
CA TYR A 149 12.29 13.83 -10.26
C TYR A 149 11.59 12.75 -9.43
N PHE A 150 11.01 11.73 -10.07
CA PHE A 150 10.16 10.75 -9.38
C PHE A 150 10.94 9.54 -8.87
N ASP A 151 10.95 9.33 -7.57
CA ASP A 151 11.53 8.15 -6.94
C ASP A 151 10.49 7.03 -6.80
N CYS A 152 10.51 6.05 -7.71
CA CYS A 152 9.62 4.89 -7.68
C CYS A 152 9.70 4.08 -6.38
N ILE A 153 10.82 4.09 -5.69
CA ILE A 153 10.99 3.38 -4.41
C ILE A 153 10.48 4.22 -3.24
N GLY A 154 10.92 5.48 -3.16
CA GLY A 154 10.58 6.40 -2.07
C GLY A 154 9.11 6.81 -2.09
N PHE A 155 8.63 7.20 -3.26
CA PHE A 155 7.31 7.82 -3.44
C PHE A 155 6.17 6.83 -3.65
N THR A 156 6.45 5.52 -3.75
CA THR A 156 5.44 4.48 -3.64
C THR A 156 5.12 4.23 -2.17
N ILE A 157 4.00 4.70 -1.69
CA ILE A 157 3.59 4.47 -0.30
C ILE A 157 2.98 3.08 -0.11
N ILE A 158 3.12 2.56 1.10
CA ILE A 158 2.41 1.35 1.51
C ILE A 158 1.08 1.80 2.10
N ASP A 159 -0.02 1.51 1.42
CA ASP A 159 -1.35 1.91 1.88
C ASP A 159 -1.65 1.35 3.28
N PRO A 160 -1.84 2.23 4.29
CA PRO A 160 -2.11 1.81 5.65
C PRO A 160 -3.42 1.04 5.79
N MET A 161 -4.43 1.34 4.96
CA MET A 161 -5.73 0.67 5.01
C MET A 161 -5.59 -0.81 4.65
N HIS A 162 -4.91 -1.13 3.55
CA HIS A 162 -4.70 -2.51 3.14
C HIS A 162 -3.66 -3.23 4.00
N ASN A 163 -2.63 -2.53 4.46
CA ASN A 163 -1.56 -3.16 5.25
C ASN A 163 -1.98 -3.36 6.72
N LEU A 164 -2.39 -2.29 7.40
CA LEU A 164 -2.63 -2.36 8.85
C LEU A 164 -3.99 -2.99 9.17
N PHE A 165 -5.06 -2.58 8.49
CA PHE A 165 -6.41 -2.99 8.86
C PHE A 165 -6.85 -4.27 8.14
N LEU A 166 -6.84 -4.31 6.81
CA LEU A 166 -7.19 -5.51 6.04
C LEU A 166 -6.10 -6.59 6.09
N GLY A 167 -4.85 -6.20 6.25
CA GLY A 167 -3.72 -7.10 6.41
C GLY A 167 -3.55 -7.53 7.87
N THR A 168 -2.85 -6.74 8.68
CA THR A 168 -2.40 -7.11 10.02
C THR A 168 -3.55 -7.38 10.99
N ALA A 169 -4.51 -6.46 11.13
CA ALA A 169 -5.60 -6.62 12.08
C ALA A 169 -6.48 -7.83 11.75
N LYS A 170 -6.85 -7.97 10.48
CA LYS A 170 -7.63 -9.12 10.01
C LYS A 170 -6.86 -10.44 10.16
N HIS A 171 -5.56 -10.44 9.88
CA HIS A 171 -4.70 -11.61 10.06
C HIS A 171 -4.63 -12.04 11.52
N MET A 172 -4.41 -11.11 12.43
CA MET A 172 -4.37 -11.40 13.88
C MET A 172 -5.68 -12.02 14.35
N MET A 173 -6.80 -11.46 13.98
CA MET A 173 -8.10 -12.00 14.38
C MET A 173 -8.36 -13.39 13.79
N LYS A 174 -8.21 -13.54 12.47
CA LYS A 174 -8.56 -14.77 11.75
C LYS A 174 -7.55 -15.89 11.97
N ASN A 175 -6.26 -15.60 11.75
CA ASN A 175 -5.23 -16.62 11.61
C ASN A 175 -4.45 -16.86 12.92
N VAL A 176 -4.47 -15.89 13.85
CA VAL A 176 -3.79 -16.05 15.13
C VAL A 176 -4.81 -16.41 16.21
N TRP A 177 -5.78 -15.54 16.47
CA TRP A 177 -6.66 -15.77 17.64
C TRP A 177 -7.72 -16.85 17.42
N LEU A 178 -8.42 -16.81 16.27
CA LEU A 178 -9.46 -17.81 15.99
C LEU A 178 -8.89 -19.16 15.56
N ALA A 179 -7.91 -19.18 14.67
CA ALA A 179 -7.32 -20.44 14.20
C ALA A 179 -6.64 -21.22 15.32
N ASN A 180 -5.99 -20.53 16.26
CA ASN A 180 -5.36 -21.15 17.44
C ASN A 180 -6.33 -21.28 18.64
N LYS A 181 -7.62 -21.01 18.44
CA LYS A 181 -8.66 -21.13 19.49
C LYS A 181 -8.40 -20.26 20.74
N ILE A 182 -7.60 -19.20 20.62
CA ILE A 182 -7.41 -18.20 21.65
C ILE A 182 -8.73 -17.44 21.88
N LEU A 183 -9.43 -17.10 20.79
CA LEU A 183 -10.83 -16.65 20.78
C LEU A 183 -11.72 -17.77 20.24
N LYS A 184 -12.87 -17.95 20.86
CA LYS A 184 -13.88 -18.93 20.45
C LYS A 184 -15.08 -18.22 19.82
N GLN A 185 -15.90 -18.98 19.10
CA GLN A 185 -17.09 -18.43 18.47
C GLN A 185 -18.10 -17.83 19.48
N ASN A 186 -18.18 -18.39 20.67
CA ASN A 186 -19.01 -17.85 21.74
C ASN A 186 -18.48 -16.51 22.27
N ASP A 187 -17.15 -16.34 22.33
CA ASP A 187 -16.55 -15.06 22.72
C ASP A 187 -16.91 -13.97 21.72
N LEU A 188 -16.92 -14.28 20.42
CA LEU A 188 -17.35 -13.34 19.38
C LEU A 188 -18.81 -12.91 19.51
N LYS A 189 -19.70 -13.83 19.93
CA LYS A 189 -21.12 -13.50 20.23
C LYS A 189 -21.21 -12.53 21.40
N SER A 190 -20.52 -12.82 22.49
CA SER A 190 -20.51 -11.92 23.65
C SER A 190 -19.87 -10.55 23.35
N ILE A 191 -18.83 -10.52 22.51
CA ILE A 191 -18.23 -9.28 22.00
C ILE A 191 -19.26 -8.49 21.16
N GLN A 192 -20.02 -9.17 20.29
CA GLN A 192 -21.07 -8.54 19.50
C GLN A 192 -22.14 -7.90 20.41
N GLU A 193 -22.61 -8.61 21.41
CA GLU A 193 -23.59 -8.10 22.39
C GLU A 193 -23.10 -6.83 23.10
N VAL A 194 -21.82 -6.80 23.51
CA VAL A 194 -21.21 -5.61 24.13
C VAL A 194 -21.23 -4.44 23.16
N ILE A 195 -20.85 -4.66 21.91
CA ILE A 195 -20.75 -3.60 20.89
C ILE A 195 -22.13 -3.10 20.45
N ASP A 196 -23.10 -3.98 20.30
CA ASP A 196 -24.49 -3.61 19.93
C ASP A 196 -25.14 -2.73 20.99
N ASN A 197 -24.71 -2.84 22.25
CA ASN A 197 -25.17 -2.01 23.37
C ASN A 197 -24.33 -0.74 23.58
N MET A 198 -23.26 -0.52 22.82
CA MET A 198 -22.46 0.70 22.93
C MET A 198 -23.18 1.91 22.35
N LYS A 199 -23.23 3.00 23.13
CA LYS A 199 -23.66 4.31 22.62
C LYS A 199 -22.47 5.00 21.96
N VAL A 200 -22.52 5.11 20.65
CA VAL A 200 -21.46 5.70 19.84
C VAL A 200 -21.90 7.07 19.31
N PRO A 201 -21.04 8.09 19.32
CA PRO A 201 -21.34 9.38 18.72
C PRO A 201 -21.71 9.25 17.24
N SER A 202 -22.64 10.07 16.77
CA SER A 202 -23.16 10.00 15.39
C SER A 202 -22.13 10.28 14.30
N ASN A 203 -21.01 10.92 14.63
CA ASN A 203 -19.89 11.18 13.73
C ASN A 203 -18.89 10.02 13.62
N MET A 204 -19.04 8.98 14.43
CA MET A 204 -18.31 7.72 14.23
C MET A 204 -19.02 6.87 13.21
N GLY A 205 -18.27 6.28 12.27
CA GLY A 205 -18.79 5.43 11.19
C GLY A 205 -19.62 4.24 11.70
N ARG A 206 -20.13 3.45 10.77
CA ARG A 206 -21.02 2.30 11.10
C ARG A 206 -20.35 1.32 12.04
N ILE A 207 -21.02 1.03 13.15
CA ILE A 207 -20.64 -0.04 14.07
C ILE A 207 -20.65 -1.38 13.30
N PRO A 208 -19.61 -2.21 13.42
CA PRO A 208 -19.62 -3.54 12.84
C PRO A 208 -20.67 -4.41 13.53
N ASN A 209 -21.75 -4.76 12.82
CA ASN A 209 -22.87 -5.54 13.36
C ASN A 209 -22.81 -7.03 13.04
N ASN A 210 -21.77 -7.52 12.37
CA ASN A 210 -21.64 -8.91 11.92
C ASN A 210 -20.34 -9.58 12.43
N ILE A 211 -19.88 -9.21 13.62
CA ILE A 211 -18.61 -9.71 14.19
C ILE A 211 -18.67 -11.22 14.39
N ALA A 212 -19.74 -11.69 15.02
CA ALA A 212 -19.90 -13.10 15.35
C ALA A 212 -20.19 -13.97 14.11
N SER A 213 -20.83 -13.43 13.10
CA SER A 213 -21.27 -14.20 11.92
C SER A 213 -20.36 -14.05 10.71
N ASN A 214 -19.87 -12.85 10.41
CA ASN A 214 -19.10 -12.60 9.18
C ASN A 214 -18.16 -11.38 9.29
N PHE A 215 -17.24 -11.35 10.24
CA PHE A 215 -16.22 -10.30 10.30
C PHE A 215 -15.29 -10.29 9.06
N ALA A 216 -15.23 -11.38 8.31
CA ALA A 216 -14.42 -11.47 7.09
C ALA A 216 -14.91 -10.53 5.98
N SER A 217 -16.19 -10.14 5.99
CA SER A 217 -16.81 -9.22 5.03
C SER A 217 -16.69 -7.75 5.41
N PHE A 218 -16.05 -7.41 6.52
CA PHE A 218 -15.86 -6.04 6.93
C PHE A 218 -15.13 -5.25 5.85
N THR A 219 -15.62 -4.05 5.56
CA THR A 219 -14.93 -3.07 4.75
C THR A 219 -13.66 -2.60 5.46
N SER A 220 -12.76 -1.97 4.73
CA SER A 220 -11.53 -1.42 5.31
C SER A 220 -11.81 -0.38 6.42
N ASP A 221 -12.85 0.44 6.26
CA ASP A 221 -13.25 1.41 7.28
C ASP A 221 -13.83 0.72 8.53
N GLN A 222 -14.62 -0.34 8.36
CA GLN A 222 -15.09 -1.15 9.48
C GLN A 222 -13.92 -1.84 10.21
N TRP A 223 -12.91 -2.34 9.49
CA TRP A 223 -11.70 -2.89 10.12
C TRP A 223 -10.91 -1.83 10.88
N LYS A 224 -10.82 -0.59 10.35
CA LYS A 224 -10.20 0.53 11.03
C LYS A 224 -10.91 0.85 12.34
N LEU A 225 -12.22 1.08 12.29
CA LEU A 225 -13.02 1.37 13.49
C LEU A 225 -12.95 0.21 14.51
N TRP A 226 -13.08 -1.02 14.03
CA TRP A 226 -12.93 -2.22 14.83
C TRP A 226 -11.59 -2.24 15.56
N THR A 227 -10.50 -1.97 14.85
CA THR A 227 -9.14 -2.01 15.38
C THR A 227 -8.87 -0.92 16.41
N VAL A 228 -9.21 0.33 16.08
CA VAL A 228 -8.77 1.50 16.88
C VAL A 228 -9.77 1.92 17.95
N VAL A 229 -11.03 1.52 17.86
CA VAL A 229 -12.07 1.95 18.79
C VAL A 229 -12.59 0.77 19.61
N TYR A 230 -13.06 -0.29 18.96
CA TYR A 230 -13.83 -1.31 19.65
C TYR A 230 -12.97 -2.41 20.28
N LEU A 231 -11.90 -2.84 19.62
CA LEU A 231 -11.12 -3.99 20.08
C LEU A 231 -10.39 -3.74 21.40
N GLU A 232 -10.02 -2.53 21.72
CA GLU A 232 -9.37 -2.22 23.00
C GLU A 232 -10.29 -2.60 24.17
N PHE A 233 -11.56 -2.26 24.10
CA PHE A 233 -12.53 -2.55 25.15
C PHE A 233 -13.04 -3.99 25.09
N ALA A 234 -13.35 -4.45 23.88
CA ALA A 234 -14.00 -5.72 23.66
C ALA A 234 -13.10 -6.94 23.94
N LEU A 235 -11.81 -6.84 23.62
CA LEU A 235 -10.86 -7.96 23.76
C LEU A 235 -10.26 -8.13 25.14
N LYS A 236 -10.30 -7.12 26.00
CA LYS A 236 -9.66 -7.14 27.33
C LYS A 236 -10.03 -8.36 28.18
N LYS A 237 -11.26 -8.82 28.06
CA LYS A 237 -11.80 -9.96 28.82
C LYS A 237 -11.44 -11.33 28.22
N TYR A 238 -11.17 -11.38 26.92
CA TYR A 238 -11.10 -12.64 26.17
C TYR A 238 -9.70 -13.01 25.72
N LEU A 239 -8.80 -12.05 25.58
CA LEU A 239 -7.42 -12.32 25.21
C LEU A 239 -6.53 -12.59 26.43
N PRO A 240 -5.56 -13.51 26.32
CA PRO A 240 -4.47 -13.62 27.27
C PRO A 240 -3.74 -12.29 27.43
N SER A 241 -3.26 -11.99 28.63
CA SER A 241 -2.62 -10.71 28.96
C SER A 241 -1.49 -10.32 28.01
N LYS A 242 -0.71 -11.31 27.52
CA LYS A 242 0.37 -11.08 26.55
C LYS A 242 -0.17 -10.62 25.20
N ASP A 243 -1.17 -11.31 24.66
CA ASP A 243 -1.77 -10.99 23.37
C ASP A 243 -2.48 -9.63 23.41
N TYR A 244 -3.18 -9.35 24.50
CA TYR A 244 -3.83 -8.06 24.70
C TYR A 244 -2.82 -6.90 24.76
N LYS A 245 -1.70 -7.07 25.48
CA LYS A 245 -0.62 -6.06 25.52
C LYS A 245 0.00 -5.82 24.13
N LEU A 246 0.27 -6.87 23.38
CA LEU A 246 0.78 -6.77 22.01
C LEU A 246 -0.22 -6.02 21.11
N TRP A 247 -1.52 -6.31 21.27
CA TRP A 247 -2.56 -5.60 20.52
C TRP A 247 -2.58 -4.10 20.85
N LEU A 248 -2.51 -3.72 22.12
CA LEU A 248 -2.44 -2.31 22.52
C LEU A 248 -1.21 -1.60 21.95
N LEU A 249 -0.06 -2.28 21.89
CA LEU A 249 1.14 -1.73 21.26
C LEU A 249 0.93 -1.49 19.73
N PHE A 250 0.26 -2.41 19.07
CA PHE A 250 -0.10 -2.25 17.66
C PHE A 250 -1.05 -1.06 17.45
N VAL A 251 -2.10 -0.94 18.23
CA VAL A 251 -3.05 0.19 18.16
C VAL A 251 -2.34 1.52 18.42
N ASN A 252 -1.47 1.57 19.44
CA ASN A 252 -0.66 2.76 19.73
C ASN A 252 0.28 3.13 18.56
N ALA A 253 0.88 2.14 17.91
CA ALA A 253 1.71 2.39 16.72
C ALA A 253 0.88 2.98 15.57
N VAL A 254 -0.32 2.48 15.34
CA VAL A 254 -1.25 3.02 14.32
C VAL A 254 -1.60 4.49 14.61
N PHE A 255 -1.90 4.83 15.87
CA PHE A 255 -2.16 6.22 16.25
C PHE A 255 -0.94 7.15 16.06
N ARG A 256 0.25 6.66 16.39
CA ARG A 256 1.50 7.44 16.18
C ARG A 256 1.79 7.66 14.70
N LEU A 257 1.58 6.67 13.85
CA LEU A 257 1.70 6.81 12.40
C LEU A 257 0.73 7.86 11.85
N LYS A 258 -0.54 7.83 12.29
CA LYS A 258 -1.53 8.83 11.89
C LYS A 258 -1.09 10.25 12.29
N ARG A 259 -0.65 10.45 13.54
CA ARG A 259 -0.13 11.75 14.00
C ARG A 259 1.10 12.20 13.23
N ALA A 260 2.03 11.29 12.95
CA ALA A 260 3.24 11.62 12.17
C ALA A 260 2.86 12.07 10.75
N THR A 261 1.87 11.45 10.11
CA THR A 261 1.37 11.85 8.80
C THR A 261 0.75 13.24 8.85
N GLU A 262 -0.12 13.52 9.83
CA GLU A 262 -0.73 14.84 10.03
C GLU A 262 0.33 15.94 10.26
N VAL A 263 1.37 15.67 11.04
CA VAL A 263 2.48 16.62 11.28
C VAL A 263 3.34 16.81 10.02
N LEU A 264 3.61 15.75 9.26
CA LEU A 264 4.35 15.85 8.00
C LEU A 264 3.57 16.65 6.97
N GLU A 265 2.26 16.40 6.80
CA GLU A 265 1.40 17.18 5.92
C GLU A 265 1.46 18.67 6.26
N LEU A 266 1.32 19.04 7.52
CA LEU A 266 1.42 20.44 7.99
C LEU A 266 2.82 21.02 7.77
N THR A 267 3.88 20.24 7.97
CA THR A 267 5.26 20.69 7.83
C THR A 267 5.65 20.87 6.36
N TYR A 268 5.22 19.98 5.47
CA TYR A 268 5.45 20.10 4.03
C TYR A 268 4.66 21.26 3.42
N LEU A 269 3.39 21.41 3.78
CA LEU A 269 2.56 22.55 3.38
C LEU A 269 3.19 23.86 3.85
N GLY A 270 3.63 23.95 5.10
CA GLY A 270 4.30 25.14 5.67
C GLY A 270 5.60 25.49 4.94
N LYS A 271 6.44 24.52 4.59
CA LYS A 271 7.66 24.74 3.80
C LYS A 271 7.36 25.13 2.36
N TYR A 272 6.36 24.52 1.74
CA TYR A 272 5.94 24.84 0.38
C TYR A 272 5.44 26.30 0.30
N PHE A 273 4.56 26.73 1.21
CA PHE A 273 4.11 28.12 1.28
C PHE A 273 5.24 29.10 1.58
N ALA A 274 6.25 28.72 2.37
CA ALA A 274 7.42 29.56 2.62
C ALA A 274 8.32 29.72 1.38
N CYS A 275 8.48 28.67 0.57
CA CYS A 275 9.23 28.76 -0.69
C CYS A 275 8.50 29.56 -1.75
N VAL A 276 7.16 29.47 -1.83
CA VAL A 276 6.36 30.22 -2.81
C VAL A 276 6.31 31.71 -2.49
N ASN A 277 6.40 32.09 -1.20
CA ASN A 277 6.41 33.50 -0.76
C ASN A 277 7.81 34.12 -0.71
N ALA A 278 8.88 33.37 -0.99
CA ALA A 278 10.27 33.85 -0.95
C ALA A 278 10.86 34.19 -2.35
N ASN A 279 10.09 33.99 -3.43
CA ASN A 279 10.35 34.38 -4.80
C ASN A 279 9.34 35.41 -5.25
#